data_566ade429286d1e2beac8314bb5c5ee0
#
_entry.id   566ade429286d1e2beac8314bb5c5ee0
#
_cell.length_a   1.000
_cell.length_b   1.000
_cell.length_c   1.000
_cell.angle_alpha   90.00
_cell.angle_beta   90.00
_cell.angle_gamma   90.00
#
_symmetry.space_group_name_H-M   'P 1'
#
loop_
_entity.id
_entity.type
_entity.pdbx_description
1 polymer ?
#
loop_
_entity_poly.entity_id
_entity_poly.type
_entity_poly.pdbx_seq_one_letter_code
_entity_poly.pdbx_strand_id
1 'polypeptide(L)'
;MKTGPKRQLSLFDSTCIIVGIIIGAGIYETVPGVTGGVAAIAAWLHANLGGLSLEAYRWLCVLGIWALGGLLSLFGALGYAELASAFPRHGGDYVYLTKAYGRWAGYLFGWTQLTIVRPGDIGAMAFVFATYAAAMWNPFGQSDRQLAVAYRAYAGVAVVVLTLINVIGVRQGKWTQNVLTVVKALGLVAIAAVALIAGQNHPRVEFAGGLPASVALILVLFTFGGWN
;
A
#
# COMPACT_ATOMS: atom_id res chain seq x y z
N MET A 1 6.51 0.34 42.77
CA MET A 1 5.96 1.35 41.85
C MET A 1 5.88 0.74 40.45
N LYS A 2 4.68 0.46 39.95
CA LYS A 2 4.49 0.00 38.55
C LYS A 2 4.49 1.23 37.67
N THR A 3 5.64 1.59 37.11
CA THR A 3 5.68 2.59 36.03
C THR A 3 5.12 1.95 34.77
N GLY A 4 3.84 2.16 34.51
CA GLY A 4 3.23 1.78 33.23
C GLY A 4 3.97 2.44 32.06
N PRO A 5 3.90 1.89 30.84
CA PRO A 5 4.56 2.46 29.68
C PRO A 5 4.10 3.92 29.49
N LYS A 6 5.06 4.84 29.42
CA LYS A 6 4.78 6.27 29.22
C LYS A 6 4.18 6.44 27.82
N ARG A 7 3.07 7.19 27.72
CA ARG A 7 2.50 7.60 26.41
C ARG A 7 3.52 8.47 25.66
N GLN A 8 4.05 7.96 24.55
CA GLN A 8 5.07 8.64 23.75
C GLN A 8 4.53 9.15 22.40
N LEU A 9 3.33 8.69 22.01
CA LEU A 9 2.68 9.05 20.75
C LEU A 9 1.57 10.07 21.00
N SER A 10 1.57 11.15 20.23
CA SER A 10 0.48 12.11 20.16
C SER A 10 -0.61 11.61 19.19
N LEU A 11 -1.77 12.28 19.18
CA LEU A 11 -2.82 12.00 18.20
C LEU A 11 -2.31 12.20 16.76
N PHE A 12 -1.52 13.25 16.52
CA PHE A 12 -0.91 13.53 15.23
C PHE A 12 0.03 12.40 14.80
N ASP A 13 0.89 11.90 15.71
CA ASP A 13 1.79 10.79 15.43
C ASP A 13 1.02 9.53 15.02
N SER A 14 -0.04 9.20 15.77
CA SER A 14 -0.89 8.04 15.47
C SER A 14 -1.59 8.19 14.12
N THR A 15 -2.11 9.38 13.81
CA THR A 15 -2.71 9.66 12.51
C THR A 15 -1.69 9.55 11.38
N CYS A 16 -0.47 10.09 11.54
CA CYS A 16 0.59 9.96 10.54
C CYS A 16 1.01 8.51 10.32
N ILE A 17 1.05 7.68 11.36
CA ILE A 17 1.35 6.25 11.22
C ILE A 17 0.26 5.56 10.40
N ILE A 18 -1.03 5.75 10.74
CA ILE A 18 -2.15 5.14 10.06
C ILE A 18 -2.20 5.60 8.59
N VAL A 19 -2.19 6.91 8.35
CA VAL A 19 -2.20 7.48 7.00
C VAL A 19 -0.98 7.04 6.20
N GLY A 20 0.20 6.97 6.84
CA GLY A 20 1.44 6.52 6.20
C GLY A 20 1.45 5.05 5.80
N ILE A 21 0.68 4.19 6.49
CA ILE A 21 0.49 2.79 6.12
C ILE A 21 -0.52 2.69 4.98
N ILE A 22 -1.64 3.41 5.06
CA ILE A 22 -2.70 3.39 4.03
C ILE A 22 -2.18 3.99 2.72
N ILE A 23 -1.50 5.15 2.75
CA ILE A 23 -0.87 5.73 1.57
C ILE A 23 0.48 5.04 1.33
N GLY A 24 0.43 3.83 0.81
CA GLY A 24 1.60 3.03 0.40
C GLY A 24 2.02 3.28 -1.05
N ALA A 25 3.07 2.56 -1.50
CA ALA A 25 3.50 2.56 -2.90
C ALA A 25 2.42 1.99 -3.84
N GLY A 26 1.49 1.19 -3.32
CA GLY A 26 0.43 0.54 -4.09
C GLY A 26 -0.38 1.51 -4.95
N ILE A 27 -0.68 2.73 -4.46
CA ILE A 27 -1.45 3.70 -5.25
C ILE A 27 -0.71 4.15 -6.52
N TYR A 28 0.61 4.08 -6.55
CA TYR A 28 1.42 4.44 -7.74
C TYR A 28 1.65 3.23 -8.65
N GLU A 29 1.89 2.06 -8.07
CA GLU A 29 2.29 0.84 -8.77
C GLU A 29 1.12 0.03 -9.34
N THR A 30 -0.06 0.08 -8.70
CA THR A 30 -1.18 -0.80 -9.07
C THR A 30 -2.08 -0.24 -10.14
N VAL A 31 -2.06 1.07 -10.41
CA VAL A 31 -2.96 1.71 -11.37
C VAL A 31 -2.89 1.09 -12.76
N PRO A 32 -1.70 0.82 -13.37
CA PRO A 32 -1.62 0.16 -14.68
C PRO A 32 -2.24 -1.25 -14.68
N GLY A 33 -2.02 -2.01 -13.61
CA GLY A 33 -2.61 -3.35 -13.45
C GLY A 33 -4.12 -3.31 -13.30
N VAL A 34 -4.65 -2.34 -12.56
CA VAL A 34 -6.09 -2.14 -12.39
C VAL A 34 -6.75 -1.75 -13.71
N THR A 35 -6.18 -0.78 -14.43
CA THR A 35 -6.70 -0.35 -15.74
C THR A 35 -6.69 -1.49 -16.75
N GLY A 36 -5.62 -2.29 -16.79
CA GLY A 36 -5.53 -3.48 -17.65
C GLY A 36 -6.56 -4.56 -17.28
N GLY A 37 -6.76 -4.81 -15.99
CA GLY A 37 -7.69 -5.85 -15.52
C GLY A 37 -9.16 -5.54 -15.76
N VAL A 38 -9.56 -4.27 -15.83
CA VAL A 38 -10.95 -3.90 -16.11
C VAL A 38 -11.25 -3.74 -17.61
N ALA A 39 -10.25 -3.75 -18.47
CA ALA A 39 -10.41 -3.48 -19.91
C ALA A 39 -11.40 -4.43 -20.59
N ALA A 40 -11.36 -5.72 -20.25
CA ALA A 40 -12.27 -6.74 -20.79
C ALA A 40 -13.73 -6.52 -20.37
N ILE A 41 -13.94 -6.16 -19.09
CA ILE A 41 -15.30 -5.85 -18.57
C ILE A 41 -15.85 -4.61 -19.27
N ALA A 42 -15.05 -3.56 -19.42
CA ALA A 42 -15.44 -2.33 -20.10
C ALA A 42 -15.82 -2.58 -21.57
N ALA A 43 -15.04 -3.41 -22.28
CA ALA A 43 -15.33 -3.80 -23.65
C ALA A 43 -16.65 -4.60 -23.75
N TRP A 44 -16.89 -5.53 -22.83
CA TRP A 44 -18.12 -6.29 -22.78
C TRP A 44 -19.34 -5.40 -22.49
N LEU A 45 -19.23 -4.47 -21.53
CA LEU A 45 -20.31 -3.51 -21.23
C LEU A 45 -20.61 -2.61 -22.42
N HIS A 46 -19.59 -2.10 -23.09
CA HIS A 46 -19.76 -1.28 -24.29
C HIS A 46 -20.48 -2.03 -25.42
N ALA A 47 -20.11 -3.29 -25.66
CA ALA A 47 -20.72 -4.12 -26.71
C ALA A 47 -22.18 -4.48 -26.41
N ASN A 48 -22.57 -4.66 -25.16
CA ASN A 48 -23.92 -5.15 -24.80
C ASN A 48 -24.89 -4.03 -24.36
N LEU A 49 -24.44 -2.94 -23.80
CA LEU A 49 -25.30 -1.86 -23.31
C LEU A 49 -25.36 -0.66 -24.27
N GLY A 50 -24.26 -0.39 -24.99
CA GLY A 50 -24.18 0.81 -25.84
C GLY A 50 -24.31 2.11 -25.04
N GLY A 51 -24.65 3.19 -25.70
CA GLY A 51 -24.99 4.47 -25.08
C GLY A 51 -23.81 5.35 -24.67
N LEU A 52 -22.68 4.78 -24.27
CA LEU A 52 -21.45 5.49 -23.91
C LEU A 52 -20.28 5.04 -24.75
N SER A 53 -19.24 5.87 -24.85
CA SER A 53 -17.99 5.49 -25.51
C SER A 53 -17.27 4.38 -24.72
N LEU A 54 -16.45 3.57 -25.40
CA LEU A 54 -15.62 2.54 -24.75
C LEU A 54 -14.73 3.15 -23.66
N GLU A 55 -14.22 4.36 -23.88
CA GLU A 55 -13.38 5.05 -22.91
C GLU A 55 -14.16 5.43 -21.64
N ALA A 56 -15.41 5.89 -21.80
CA ALA A 56 -16.28 6.14 -20.65
C ALA A 56 -16.54 4.87 -19.83
N TYR A 57 -16.80 3.74 -20.47
CA TYR A 57 -16.94 2.46 -19.77
C TYR A 57 -15.66 2.02 -19.04
N ARG A 58 -14.50 2.26 -19.65
CA ARG A 58 -13.19 1.96 -18.99
C ARG A 58 -13.04 2.75 -17.69
N TRP A 59 -13.30 4.05 -17.73
CA TRP A 59 -13.22 4.89 -16.52
C TRP A 59 -14.28 4.53 -15.49
N LEU A 60 -15.50 4.21 -15.89
CA LEU A 60 -16.54 3.72 -14.99
C LEU A 60 -16.13 2.42 -14.29
N CYS A 61 -15.53 1.47 -15.02
CA CYS A 61 -15.04 0.23 -14.44
C CYS A 61 -13.87 0.47 -13.47
N VAL A 62 -12.93 1.36 -13.80
CA VAL A 62 -11.84 1.74 -12.89
C VAL A 62 -12.41 2.34 -11.61
N LEU A 63 -13.27 3.36 -11.72
CA LEU A 63 -13.89 3.97 -10.54
C LEU A 63 -14.75 2.97 -9.74
N GLY A 64 -15.48 2.11 -10.44
CA GLY A 64 -16.32 1.08 -9.84
C GLY A 64 -15.53 0.07 -9.01
N ILE A 65 -14.40 -0.42 -9.52
CA ILE A 65 -13.56 -1.39 -8.79
C ILE A 65 -12.85 -0.74 -7.59
N TRP A 66 -12.46 0.55 -7.71
CA TRP A 66 -11.92 1.31 -6.57
C TRP A 66 -12.98 1.57 -5.51
N ALA A 67 -14.21 1.95 -5.90
CA ALA A 67 -15.33 2.13 -4.98
C ALA A 67 -15.70 0.81 -4.28
N LEU A 68 -15.75 -0.30 -5.02
CA LEU A 68 -15.99 -1.63 -4.46
C LEU A 68 -14.90 -2.04 -3.45
N GLY A 69 -13.63 -1.85 -3.79
CA GLY A 69 -12.51 -2.16 -2.89
C GLY A 69 -12.55 -1.30 -1.63
N GLY A 70 -12.84 0.00 -1.76
CA GLY A 70 -13.00 0.91 -0.63
C GLY A 70 -14.16 0.49 0.29
N LEU A 71 -15.30 0.09 -0.28
CA LEU A 71 -16.45 -0.39 0.48
C LEU A 71 -16.14 -1.69 1.24
N LEU A 72 -15.51 -2.66 0.57
CA LEU A 72 -15.09 -3.92 1.21
C LEU A 72 -14.09 -3.68 2.34
N SER A 73 -13.13 -2.77 2.12
CA SER A 73 -12.15 -2.40 3.15
C SER A 73 -12.80 -1.68 4.33
N LEU A 74 -13.81 -0.84 4.09
CA LEU A 74 -14.59 -0.20 5.14
C LEU A 74 -15.32 -1.23 6.01
N PHE A 75 -15.97 -2.23 5.42
CA PHE A 75 -16.61 -3.30 6.17
C PHE A 75 -15.59 -4.11 6.99
N GLY A 76 -14.42 -4.40 6.41
CA GLY A 76 -13.31 -5.03 7.14
C GLY A 76 -12.87 -4.20 8.34
N ALA A 77 -12.65 -2.90 8.15
CA ALA A 77 -12.24 -1.99 9.21
C ALA A 77 -13.28 -1.88 10.34
N LEU A 78 -14.58 -1.85 10.00
CA LEU A 78 -15.68 -1.86 10.99
C LEU A 78 -15.67 -3.16 11.81
N GLY A 79 -15.47 -4.33 11.16
CA GLY A 79 -15.34 -5.60 11.87
C GLY A 79 -14.15 -5.63 12.84
N TYR A 80 -13.00 -5.09 12.42
CA TYR A 80 -11.84 -4.95 13.32
C TYR A 80 -12.07 -3.96 14.46
N ALA A 81 -12.80 -2.87 14.23
CA ALA A 81 -13.15 -1.92 15.28
C ALA A 81 -14.02 -2.60 16.36
N GLU A 82 -14.97 -3.46 15.95
CA GLU A 82 -15.79 -4.25 16.87
C GLU A 82 -14.93 -5.25 17.65
N LEU A 83 -14.05 -6.00 16.98
CA LEU A 83 -13.13 -6.93 17.63
C LEU A 83 -12.20 -6.22 18.63
N ALA A 84 -11.68 -5.04 18.27
CA ALA A 84 -10.82 -4.25 19.14
C ALA A 84 -11.57 -3.75 20.39
N SER A 85 -12.84 -3.40 20.25
CA SER A 85 -13.68 -3.00 21.39
C SER A 85 -14.07 -4.18 22.30
N ALA A 86 -14.33 -5.34 21.71
CA ALA A 86 -14.68 -6.57 22.44
C ALA A 86 -13.46 -7.19 23.17
N PHE A 87 -12.27 -7.06 22.59
CA PHE A 87 -11.04 -7.65 23.13
C PHE A 87 -9.93 -6.59 23.27
N PRO A 88 -10.01 -5.65 24.22
CA PRO A 88 -9.08 -4.54 24.39
C PRO A 88 -7.74 -5.00 24.98
N ARG A 89 -7.04 -5.89 24.27
CA ARG A 89 -5.72 -6.43 24.64
C ARG A 89 -4.70 -6.10 23.58
N HIS A 90 -3.44 -5.91 24.00
CA HIS A 90 -2.35 -5.76 23.05
C HIS A 90 -2.12 -7.08 22.28
N GLY A 91 -1.95 -7.01 20.96
CA GLY A 91 -1.65 -8.16 20.11
C GLY A 91 -2.53 -8.33 18.87
N GLY A 92 -3.59 -7.53 18.70
CA GLY A 92 -4.43 -7.52 17.49
C GLY A 92 -4.86 -8.92 17.04
N ASP A 93 -4.59 -9.27 15.79
CA ASP A 93 -4.96 -10.55 15.17
C ASP A 93 -4.47 -11.79 15.96
N TYR A 94 -3.32 -11.70 16.59
CA TYR A 94 -2.82 -12.79 17.43
C TYR A 94 -3.80 -13.11 18.57
N VAL A 95 -4.37 -12.09 19.19
CA VAL A 95 -5.34 -12.27 20.29
C VAL A 95 -6.66 -12.82 19.74
N TYR A 96 -7.13 -12.27 18.61
CA TYR A 96 -8.40 -12.66 18.00
C TYR A 96 -8.35 -14.12 17.55
N LEU A 97 -7.31 -14.52 16.84
CA LEU A 97 -7.11 -15.90 16.37
C LEU A 97 -6.91 -16.88 17.53
N THR A 98 -6.17 -16.46 18.57
CA THR A 98 -6.00 -17.30 19.77
C THR A 98 -7.34 -17.54 20.48
N LYS A 99 -8.21 -16.54 20.53
CA LYS A 99 -9.54 -16.65 21.13
C LYS A 99 -10.51 -17.49 20.30
N ALA A 100 -10.49 -17.33 18.98
CA ALA A 100 -11.40 -18.02 18.08
C ALA A 100 -11.01 -19.49 17.85
N TYR A 101 -9.72 -19.76 17.65
CA TYR A 101 -9.22 -21.07 17.19
C TYR A 101 -8.23 -21.74 18.14
N GLY A 102 -7.90 -21.08 19.25
CA GLY A 102 -6.97 -21.63 20.24
C GLY A 102 -5.51 -21.20 20.04
N ARG A 103 -4.65 -21.61 21.00
CA ARG A 103 -3.25 -21.14 21.09
C ARG A 103 -2.40 -21.51 19.88
N TRP A 104 -2.68 -22.62 19.23
CA TRP A 104 -1.93 -23.06 18.05
C TRP A 104 -2.10 -22.11 16.87
N ALA A 105 -3.31 -21.60 16.63
CA ALA A 105 -3.60 -20.66 15.55
C ALA A 105 -2.91 -19.31 15.77
N GLY A 106 -2.94 -18.79 17.00
CA GLY A 106 -2.20 -17.58 17.35
C GLY A 106 -0.69 -17.77 17.18
N TYR A 107 -0.13 -18.92 17.62
CA TYR A 107 1.29 -19.21 17.42
C TYR A 107 1.67 -19.26 15.93
N LEU A 108 0.89 -19.97 15.12
CA LEU A 108 1.13 -20.10 13.68
C LEU A 108 1.08 -18.73 12.98
N PHE A 109 0.08 -17.91 13.33
CA PHE A 109 -0.03 -16.56 12.83
C PHE A 109 1.19 -15.70 13.19
N GLY A 110 1.60 -15.69 14.48
CA GLY A 110 2.78 -14.94 14.93
C GLY A 110 4.06 -15.38 14.23
N TRP A 111 4.23 -16.69 14.04
CA TRP A 111 5.38 -17.25 13.31
C TRP A 111 5.37 -16.83 11.83
N THR A 112 4.24 -16.94 11.16
CA THR A 112 4.08 -16.53 9.75
C THR A 112 4.34 -15.03 9.57
N GLN A 113 3.83 -14.20 10.48
CA GLN A 113 4.09 -12.76 10.47
C GLN A 113 5.59 -12.46 10.60
N LEU A 114 6.27 -13.13 11.52
CA LEU A 114 7.69 -12.88 11.78
C LEU A 114 8.61 -13.35 10.64
N THR A 115 8.32 -14.53 10.06
CA THR A 115 9.25 -15.19 9.14
C THR A 115 8.94 -14.95 7.67
N ILE A 116 7.69 -14.68 7.31
CA ILE A 116 7.25 -14.58 5.91
C ILE A 116 6.71 -13.19 5.60
N VAL A 117 5.65 -12.76 6.32
CA VAL A 117 4.90 -11.58 5.92
C VAL A 117 5.73 -10.32 6.11
N ARG A 118 6.26 -10.07 7.31
CA ARG A 118 7.01 -8.84 7.59
C ARG A 118 8.33 -8.72 6.81
N PRO A 119 9.15 -9.77 6.70
CA PRO A 119 10.32 -9.71 5.83
C PRO A 119 9.96 -9.51 4.36
N GLY A 120 8.87 -10.15 3.89
CA GLY A 120 8.36 -9.99 2.53
C GLY A 120 7.92 -8.55 2.24
N ASP A 121 7.14 -7.93 3.14
CA ASP A 121 6.70 -6.54 3.02
C ASP A 121 7.88 -5.57 2.98
N ILE A 122 8.85 -5.74 3.90
CA ILE A 122 10.05 -4.91 3.96
C ILE A 122 10.86 -5.05 2.66
N GLY A 123 11.05 -6.28 2.19
CA GLY A 123 11.77 -6.56 0.96
C GLY A 123 11.07 -5.93 -0.25
N ALA A 124 9.78 -6.14 -0.41
CA ALA A 124 8.99 -5.57 -1.51
C ALA A 124 9.10 -4.05 -1.54
N MET A 125 8.87 -3.37 -0.42
CA MET A 125 8.96 -1.91 -0.33
C MET A 125 10.37 -1.39 -0.58
N ALA A 126 11.40 -2.10 -0.11
CA ALA A 126 12.78 -1.74 -0.36
C ALA A 126 13.15 -1.82 -1.86
N PHE A 127 12.64 -2.83 -2.58
CA PHE A 127 12.84 -2.94 -4.02
C PHE A 127 12.05 -1.89 -4.81
N VAL A 128 10.82 -1.56 -4.41
CA VAL A 128 10.07 -0.43 -5.00
C VAL A 128 10.85 0.88 -4.84
N PHE A 129 11.35 1.17 -3.65
CA PHE A 129 12.23 2.32 -3.42
C PHE A 129 13.47 2.29 -4.32
N ALA A 130 14.12 1.13 -4.44
CA ALA A 130 15.31 0.95 -5.24
C ALA A 130 15.07 1.23 -6.74
N THR A 131 13.90 0.85 -7.26
CA THR A 131 13.51 1.12 -8.65
C THR A 131 13.47 2.63 -8.93
N TYR A 132 12.79 3.38 -8.07
CA TYR A 132 12.71 4.84 -8.22
C TYR A 132 14.06 5.53 -7.96
N ALA A 133 14.84 5.06 -6.96
CA ALA A 133 16.15 5.62 -6.68
C ALA A 133 17.13 5.40 -7.85
N ALA A 134 17.13 4.21 -8.46
CA ALA A 134 17.96 3.92 -9.62
C ALA A 134 17.52 4.68 -10.88
N ALA A 135 16.22 5.00 -11.02
CA ALA A 135 15.73 5.83 -12.10
C ALA A 135 16.19 7.30 -11.96
N MET A 136 16.37 7.78 -10.73
CA MET A 136 16.89 9.14 -10.47
C MET A 136 18.42 9.22 -10.64
N TRP A 137 19.13 8.23 -10.14
CA TRP A 137 20.60 8.16 -10.19
C TRP A 137 21.06 6.72 -10.19
N ASN A 138 21.77 6.33 -11.24
CA ASN A 138 22.33 4.97 -11.38
C ASN A 138 23.82 5.01 -11.76
N PRO A 139 24.72 4.93 -10.79
CA PRO A 139 26.17 4.91 -11.04
C PRO A 139 26.68 3.57 -11.57
N PHE A 140 25.89 2.50 -11.56
CA PHE A 140 26.33 1.15 -11.92
C PHE A 140 26.22 0.86 -13.42
N GLY A 141 25.46 1.67 -14.18
CA GLY A 141 25.24 1.51 -15.62
C GLY A 141 23.84 0.96 -15.98
N GLN A 142 23.58 0.77 -17.29
CA GLN A 142 22.25 0.53 -17.83
C GLN A 142 22.00 -0.93 -18.30
N SER A 143 22.99 -1.82 -18.19
CA SER A 143 22.76 -3.24 -18.53
C SER A 143 21.90 -3.93 -17.45
N ASP A 144 21.13 -4.96 -17.83
CA ASP A 144 20.24 -5.68 -16.91
C ASP A 144 20.96 -6.18 -15.65
N ARG A 145 22.19 -6.64 -15.80
CA ARG A 145 23.02 -7.09 -14.67
C ARG A 145 23.39 -5.93 -13.75
N GLN A 146 23.73 -4.77 -14.31
CA GLN A 146 24.11 -3.57 -13.56
C GLN A 146 22.89 -2.96 -12.85
N LEU A 147 21.74 -2.95 -13.50
CA LEU A 147 20.46 -2.54 -12.89
C LEU A 147 20.11 -3.46 -11.71
N ALA A 148 20.25 -4.77 -11.86
CA ALA A 148 20.01 -5.70 -10.77
C ALA A 148 20.96 -5.48 -9.56
N VAL A 149 22.20 -5.05 -9.80
CA VAL A 149 23.14 -4.67 -8.74
C VAL A 149 22.68 -3.35 -8.08
N ALA A 150 22.30 -2.36 -8.87
CA ALA A 150 21.79 -1.08 -8.37
C ALA A 150 20.57 -1.29 -7.44
N TYR A 151 19.59 -2.08 -7.89
CA TYR A 151 18.38 -2.35 -7.08
C TYR A 151 18.73 -3.03 -5.75
N ARG A 152 19.61 -4.02 -5.75
CA ARG A 152 20.04 -4.70 -4.51
C ARG A 152 20.79 -3.75 -3.58
N ALA A 153 21.65 -2.89 -4.11
CA ALA A 153 22.40 -1.92 -3.34
C ALA A 153 21.48 -0.89 -2.70
N TYR A 154 20.58 -0.27 -3.48
CA TYR A 154 19.63 0.71 -2.96
C TYR A 154 18.65 0.10 -1.94
N ALA A 155 18.11 -1.09 -2.24
CA ALA A 155 17.22 -1.79 -1.30
C ALA A 155 17.95 -2.11 0.02
N GLY A 156 19.17 -2.65 -0.07
CA GLY A 156 19.98 -2.96 1.12
C GLY A 156 20.30 -1.73 1.95
N VAL A 157 20.73 -0.64 1.31
CA VAL A 157 21.00 0.64 2.00
C VAL A 157 19.74 1.17 2.69
N ALA A 158 18.59 1.17 2.01
CA ALA A 158 17.34 1.63 2.58
C ALA A 158 16.95 0.83 3.84
N VAL A 159 17.02 -0.51 3.78
CA VAL A 159 16.73 -1.37 4.94
C VAL A 159 17.70 -1.09 6.09
N VAL A 160 19.00 -1.00 5.83
CA VAL A 160 20.00 -0.74 6.87
C VAL A 160 19.79 0.63 7.50
N VAL A 161 19.62 1.68 6.71
CA VAL A 161 19.43 3.06 7.22
C VAL A 161 18.17 3.15 8.08
N LEU A 162 17.03 2.63 7.59
CA LEU A 162 15.78 2.67 8.35
C LEU A 162 15.86 1.81 9.62
N THR A 163 16.54 0.67 9.56
CA THR A 163 16.78 -0.15 10.75
C THR A 163 17.60 0.59 11.79
N LEU A 164 18.71 1.23 11.39
CA LEU A 164 19.54 2.02 12.28
C LEU A 164 18.76 3.16 12.93
N ILE A 165 17.95 3.91 12.15
CA ILE A 165 17.09 4.97 12.70
C ILE A 165 16.14 4.41 13.77
N ASN A 166 15.54 3.26 13.53
CA ASN A 166 14.63 2.64 14.50
C ASN A 166 15.35 2.10 15.74
N VAL A 167 16.57 1.58 15.58
CA VAL A 167 17.41 1.11 16.72
C VAL A 167 17.85 2.28 17.62
N ILE A 168 18.08 3.47 17.07
CA ILE A 168 18.43 4.67 17.82
C ILE A 168 17.29 5.06 18.79
N GLY A 169 16.04 4.82 18.41
CA GLY A 169 14.92 4.99 19.33
C GLY A 169 13.59 5.35 18.68
N VAL A 170 12.52 5.13 19.43
CA VAL A 170 11.13 5.37 19.01
C VAL A 170 10.89 6.81 18.58
N ARG A 171 11.57 7.78 19.20
CA ARG A 171 11.41 9.20 18.88
C ARG A 171 11.88 9.52 17.47
N GLN A 172 13.03 8.98 17.06
CA GLN A 172 13.62 9.15 15.74
C GLN A 172 12.78 8.44 14.67
N GLY A 173 12.40 7.18 14.93
CA GLY A 173 11.53 6.42 14.03
C GLY A 173 10.19 7.12 13.78
N LYS A 174 9.55 7.62 14.85
CA LYS A 174 8.31 8.40 14.78
C LYS A 174 8.46 9.68 13.94
N TRP A 175 9.52 10.45 14.17
CA TRP A 175 9.76 11.68 13.42
C TRP A 175 9.99 11.40 11.92
N THR A 176 10.80 10.39 11.61
CA THR A 176 11.02 9.93 10.23
C THR A 176 9.71 9.52 9.57
N GLN A 177 8.88 8.73 10.26
CA GLN A 177 7.57 8.32 9.75
C GLN A 177 6.66 9.52 9.48
N ASN A 178 6.57 10.48 10.40
CA ASN A 178 5.75 11.68 10.23
C ASN A 178 6.19 12.50 9.02
N VAL A 179 7.49 12.74 8.86
CA VAL A 179 8.04 13.47 7.71
C VAL A 179 7.73 12.75 6.40
N LEU A 180 8.00 11.45 6.33
CA LEU A 180 7.73 10.66 5.13
C LEU A 180 6.24 10.62 4.78
N THR A 181 5.35 10.57 5.77
CA THR A 181 3.90 10.60 5.55
C THR A 181 3.46 11.95 5.00
N VAL A 182 3.93 13.06 5.57
CA VAL A 182 3.61 14.40 5.07
C VAL A 182 4.13 14.59 3.64
N VAL A 183 5.36 14.18 3.35
CA VAL A 183 5.94 14.26 2.00
C VAL A 183 5.12 13.46 0.99
N LYS A 184 4.71 12.23 1.35
CA LYS A 184 3.83 11.40 0.49
C LYS A 184 2.48 12.07 0.23
N ALA A 185 1.84 12.59 1.27
CA ALA A 185 0.54 13.26 1.14
C ALA A 185 0.64 14.51 0.27
N LEU A 186 1.66 15.35 0.48
CA LEU A 186 1.91 16.52 -0.34
C LEU A 186 2.22 16.14 -1.80
N GLY A 187 2.99 15.06 -2.03
CA GLY A 187 3.26 14.52 -3.35
C GLY A 187 1.99 14.13 -4.11
N LEU A 188 1.06 13.43 -3.45
CA LEU A 188 -0.23 13.07 -4.05
C LEU A 188 -1.08 14.30 -4.38
N VAL A 189 -1.15 15.27 -3.47
CA VAL A 189 -1.87 16.53 -3.71
C VAL A 189 -1.24 17.29 -4.88
N ALA A 190 0.10 17.35 -4.96
CA ALA A 190 0.80 17.99 -6.07
C ALA A 190 0.51 17.30 -7.41
N ILE A 191 0.55 15.97 -7.47
CA ILE A 191 0.20 15.20 -8.68
C ILE A 191 -1.25 15.51 -9.09
N ALA A 192 -2.19 15.47 -8.14
CA ALA A 192 -3.58 15.79 -8.42
C ALA A 192 -3.77 17.23 -8.92
N ALA A 193 -3.10 18.19 -8.30
CA ALA A 193 -3.15 19.60 -8.72
C ALA A 193 -2.57 19.80 -10.13
N VAL A 194 -1.41 19.19 -10.43
CA VAL A 194 -0.82 19.23 -11.77
C VAL A 194 -1.74 18.59 -12.79
N ALA A 195 -2.33 17.44 -12.49
CA ALA A 195 -3.28 16.76 -13.37
C ALA A 195 -4.51 17.63 -13.68
N LEU A 196 -5.04 18.36 -12.69
CA LEU A 196 -6.18 19.27 -12.88
C LEU A 196 -5.80 20.52 -13.71
N ILE A 197 -4.59 21.05 -13.54
CA ILE A 197 -4.12 22.24 -14.25
C ILE A 197 -3.70 21.87 -15.70
N ALA A 198 -2.96 20.78 -15.86
CA ALA A 198 -2.46 20.30 -17.15
C ALA A 198 -3.51 19.55 -17.98
N GLY A 199 -4.69 19.34 -17.46
CA GLY A 199 -5.72 18.39 -17.86
C GLY A 199 -6.34 18.58 -19.24
N GLN A 200 -5.75 19.36 -20.13
CA GLN A 200 -6.21 19.53 -21.52
C GLN A 200 -5.42 18.68 -22.55
N ASN A 201 -4.26 18.15 -22.16
CA ASN A 201 -3.39 17.36 -23.05
C ASN A 201 -3.05 16.01 -22.41
N HIS A 202 -4.07 15.13 -22.24
CA HIS A 202 -3.83 13.83 -21.69
C HIS A 202 -3.12 12.92 -22.70
N PRO A 203 -1.97 12.35 -22.36
CA PRO A 203 -1.52 11.17 -23.08
C PRO A 203 -2.62 10.09 -22.91
N ARG A 204 -3.04 9.48 -24.00
CA ARG A 204 -4.03 8.40 -23.96
C ARG A 204 -3.51 7.33 -23.02
N VAL A 205 -4.24 7.06 -21.93
CA VAL A 205 -3.90 5.94 -21.04
C VAL A 205 -4.08 4.66 -21.86
N GLU A 206 -2.97 4.00 -22.16
CA GLU A 206 -3.02 2.68 -22.78
C GLU A 206 -3.55 1.69 -21.74
N PHE A 207 -4.79 1.25 -21.95
CA PHE A 207 -5.35 0.14 -21.20
C PHE A 207 -4.72 -1.15 -21.74
N ALA A 208 -3.51 -1.46 -21.30
CA ALA A 208 -2.83 -2.70 -21.65
C ALA A 208 -3.67 -3.86 -21.12
N GLY A 209 -4.46 -4.48 -22.03
CA GLY A 209 -5.26 -5.65 -21.68
C GLY A 209 -4.36 -6.85 -21.36
N GLY A 210 -4.91 -7.83 -20.64
CA GLY A 210 -4.24 -9.12 -20.40
C GLY A 210 -4.31 -9.63 -18.97
N LEU A 211 -4.62 -8.78 -18.00
CA LEU A 211 -4.85 -9.23 -16.61
C LEU A 211 -6.34 -9.55 -16.40
N PRO A 212 -6.66 -10.63 -15.68
CA PRO A 212 -8.05 -10.90 -15.30
C PRO A 212 -8.56 -9.88 -14.27
N ALA A 213 -9.86 -9.60 -14.28
CA ALA A 213 -10.50 -8.65 -13.36
C ALA A 213 -10.31 -9.01 -11.88
N SER A 214 -10.15 -10.30 -11.57
CA SER A 214 -9.82 -10.77 -10.21
C SER A 214 -8.48 -10.22 -9.72
N VAL A 215 -7.48 -10.12 -10.61
CA VAL A 215 -6.18 -9.53 -10.26
C VAL A 215 -6.33 -8.03 -10.01
N ALA A 216 -7.13 -7.32 -10.80
CA ALA A 216 -7.41 -5.91 -10.55
C ALA A 216 -8.04 -5.69 -9.17
N LEU A 217 -9.02 -6.52 -8.78
CA LEU A 217 -9.63 -6.45 -7.45
C LEU A 217 -8.61 -6.74 -6.33
N ILE A 218 -7.76 -7.76 -6.50
CA ILE A 218 -6.69 -8.07 -5.55
C ILE A 218 -5.74 -6.89 -5.38
N LEU A 219 -5.31 -6.24 -6.48
CA LEU A 219 -4.45 -5.07 -6.45
C LEU A 219 -5.10 -3.90 -5.72
N VAL A 220 -6.40 -3.66 -5.97
CA VAL A 220 -7.16 -2.61 -5.27
C VAL A 220 -7.26 -2.91 -3.78
N LEU A 221 -7.63 -4.13 -3.39
CA LEU A 221 -7.70 -4.53 -1.97
C LEU A 221 -6.34 -4.45 -1.27
N PHE A 222 -5.26 -4.81 -1.97
CA PHE A 222 -3.89 -4.63 -1.47
C PHE A 222 -3.57 -3.15 -1.21
N THR A 223 -4.00 -2.26 -2.12
CA THR A 223 -3.78 -0.81 -1.98
C THR A 223 -4.57 -0.22 -0.80
N PHE A 224 -5.77 -0.73 -0.53
CA PHE A 224 -6.56 -0.35 0.63
C PHE A 224 -6.13 -1.05 1.93
N GLY A 225 -5.06 -1.81 1.95
CA GLY A 225 -4.53 -2.45 3.15
C GLY A 225 -4.10 -1.46 4.23
N GLY A 226 -3.74 -1.98 5.43
CA GLY A 226 -3.21 -1.17 6.53
C GLY A 226 -4.24 -0.68 7.55
N TRP A 227 -5.48 -1.15 7.47
CA TRP A 227 -6.55 -0.86 8.44
C TRP A 227 -6.68 -1.92 9.54
N ASN A 228 -5.96 -3.03 9.46
CA ASN A 228 -5.91 -4.15 10.42
C ASN A 228 -4.67 -4.11 11.33
#